data_e79022121f8fa4e236e1cd7b65f6072e
#
_entry.id   e79022121f8fa4e236e1cd7b65f6072e
#
_cell.length_a   1.000
_cell.length_b   1.000
_cell.length_c   1.000
_cell.angle_alpha   90.00
_cell.angle_beta   90.00
_cell.angle_gamma   90.00
#
_symmetry.space_group_name_H-M   'P 1'
#
loop_
_entity.id
_entity.type
_entity.pdbx_description
1 polymer ?
#
loop_
_entity_poly.entity_id
_entity_poly.type
_entity_poly.pdbx_seq_one_letter_code
_entity_poly.pdbx_strand_id
1 'polypeptide(L)'
;MKSKLLLCLALIAFGVSASARGVRIWSDAELMAASDLVVVGQPIKVKDLDEVNSLGWSSLPATFQFHGVETTFKVSEVLKGTPASNQIVLHHYRETARGSVPNGPDFVEFSPGDTNEYLLYLKNDGTNRYAPAAGQIDPGLSIKPPPTNSVADTNLTKQISDVLIECQKIKPGMTRAELLKVFTTEGGFSTPAHRTFVYRGCPYVKVDVDFTTSDPKQKMTDEQPTDIISNISKPYLDWSISD
;
A
#
# COMPACT_ATOMS: atom_id res chain seq x y z
N MET A 1 -31.48 -22.39 -40.23
CA MET A 1 -31.33 -21.85 -38.87
C MET A 1 -30.43 -22.67 -37.93
N LYS A 2 -30.20 -23.99 -38.17
CA LYS A 2 -29.36 -24.84 -37.29
C LYS A 2 -27.84 -24.58 -37.40
N SER A 3 -27.35 -24.07 -38.53
CA SER A 3 -25.91 -23.84 -38.78
C SER A 3 -25.33 -22.61 -38.03
N LYS A 4 -26.13 -21.56 -37.79
CA LYS A 4 -25.69 -20.34 -37.10
C LYS A 4 -25.58 -20.53 -35.58
N LEU A 5 -26.37 -21.47 -35.03
CA LEU A 5 -26.30 -21.79 -33.58
C LEU A 5 -25.04 -22.60 -33.23
N LEU A 6 -24.56 -23.46 -34.14
CA LEU A 6 -23.32 -24.22 -33.95
C LEU A 6 -22.07 -23.30 -33.93
N LEU A 7 -22.08 -22.25 -34.77
CA LEU A 7 -20.96 -21.30 -34.84
C LEU A 7 -20.83 -20.45 -33.55
N CYS A 8 -21.94 -20.07 -32.95
CA CYS A 8 -21.94 -19.35 -31.68
C CYS A 8 -21.47 -20.22 -30.50
N LEU A 9 -21.80 -21.52 -30.49
CA LEU A 9 -21.29 -22.43 -29.43
C LEU A 9 -19.80 -22.73 -29.59
N ALA A 10 -19.26 -22.75 -30.81
CA ALA A 10 -17.83 -22.95 -31.04
C ALA A 10 -16.98 -21.74 -30.59
N LEU A 11 -17.53 -20.52 -30.67
CA LEU A 11 -16.84 -19.32 -30.22
C LEU A 11 -16.77 -19.19 -28.68
N ILE A 12 -17.69 -19.81 -27.96
CA ILE A 12 -17.69 -19.80 -26.47
C ILE A 12 -16.66 -20.80 -25.90
N ALA A 13 -16.29 -21.86 -26.70
CA ALA A 13 -15.32 -22.86 -26.25
C ALA A 13 -13.85 -22.41 -26.31
N PHE A 14 -13.53 -21.27 -26.93
CA PHE A 14 -12.21 -20.66 -26.95
C PHE A 14 -12.09 -19.51 -25.93
N GLY A 15 -12.73 -19.64 -24.81
CA GLY A 15 -12.41 -18.83 -23.63
C GLY A 15 -11.00 -19.17 -23.17
N VAL A 16 -10.00 -18.44 -23.67
CA VAL A 16 -8.64 -18.50 -23.16
C VAL A 16 -8.73 -18.14 -21.68
N SER A 17 -8.58 -19.12 -20.81
CA SER A 17 -8.43 -18.87 -19.38
C SER A 17 -7.15 -18.05 -19.22
N ALA A 18 -7.27 -16.72 -19.13
CA ALA A 18 -6.18 -15.86 -18.73
C ALA A 18 -5.88 -16.17 -17.25
N SER A 19 -4.94 -17.09 -17.02
CA SER A 19 -4.44 -17.38 -15.70
C SER A 19 -3.55 -16.22 -15.29
N ALA A 20 -4.05 -15.33 -14.46
CA ALA A 20 -3.24 -14.30 -13.83
C ALA A 20 -2.31 -14.97 -12.81
N ARG A 21 -1.02 -14.60 -12.83
CA ARG A 21 -0.06 -15.05 -11.82
C ARG A 21 -0.47 -14.46 -10.46
N GLY A 22 -0.63 -15.33 -9.46
CA GLY A 22 -0.80 -14.88 -8.08
C GLY A 22 0.51 -14.29 -7.55
N VAL A 23 0.57 -12.98 -7.34
CA VAL A 23 1.69 -12.32 -6.67
C VAL A 23 1.37 -12.27 -5.17
N ARG A 24 2.29 -12.77 -4.33
CA ARG A 24 2.16 -12.65 -2.88
C ARG A 24 2.36 -11.19 -2.49
N ILE A 25 1.38 -10.62 -1.81
CA ILE A 25 1.52 -9.30 -1.19
C ILE A 25 2.29 -9.48 0.12
N TRP A 26 3.37 -8.70 0.30
CA TRP A 26 4.19 -8.66 1.50
C TRP A 26 3.92 -7.37 2.26
N SER A 27 3.62 -7.48 3.55
CA SER A 27 3.66 -6.34 4.46
C SER A 27 5.10 -6.00 4.85
N ASP A 28 5.36 -4.76 5.29
CA ASP A 28 6.69 -4.35 5.76
C ASP A 28 7.15 -5.18 6.97
N ALA A 29 6.22 -5.58 7.83
CA ALA A 29 6.52 -6.45 8.97
C ALA A 29 6.97 -7.85 8.53
N GLU A 30 6.35 -8.44 7.49
CA GLU A 30 6.76 -9.73 6.94
C GLU A 30 8.12 -9.63 6.24
N LEU A 31 8.36 -8.57 5.46
CA LEU A 31 9.65 -8.31 4.83
C LEU A 31 10.74 -8.12 5.87
N MET A 32 10.47 -7.31 6.90
CA MET A 32 11.38 -7.11 8.02
C MET A 32 11.71 -8.44 8.72
N ALA A 33 10.70 -9.27 8.99
CA ALA A 33 10.90 -10.58 9.63
C ALA A 33 11.73 -11.53 8.75
N ALA A 34 11.46 -11.55 7.43
CA ALA A 34 12.09 -12.45 6.47
C ALA A 34 13.54 -12.04 6.09
N SER A 35 13.94 -10.81 6.37
CA SER A 35 15.24 -10.27 5.98
C SER A 35 16.33 -10.56 7.01
N ASP A 36 17.54 -10.81 6.55
CA ASP A 36 18.76 -10.87 7.38
C ASP A 36 19.37 -9.48 7.56
N LEU A 37 19.20 -8.61 6.54
CA LEU A 37 19.66 -7.24 6.52
C LEU A 37 18.56 -6.32 5.98
N VAL A 38 18.36 -5.18 6.64
CA VAL A 38 17.51 -4.10 6.13
C VAL A 38 18.28 -2.79 6.21
N VAL A 39 18.46 -2.14 5.07
CA VAL A 39 19.28 -0.92 4.97
C VAL A 39 18.62 0.10 4.04
N VAL A 40 18.99 1.35 4.23
CA VAL A 40 18.83 2.41 3.22
C VAL A 40 20.16 2.59 2.51
N GLY A 41 20.12 2.65 1.19
CA GLY A 41 21.33 2.81 0.39
C GLY A 41 21.08 3.33 -1.01
N GLN A 42 22.15 3.87 -1.60
CA GLN A 42 22.17 4.44 -2.95
C GLN A 42 22.99 3.52 -3.88
N PRO A 43 22.48 3.21 -5.10
CA PRO A 43 23.23 2.42 -6.07
C PRO A 43 24.42 3.22 -6.61
N ILE A 44 25.61 2.64 -6.54
CA ILE A 44 26.87 3.31 -6.97
C ILE A 44 27.57 2.58 -8.10
N LYS A 45 27.26 1.32 -8.33
CA LYS A 45 27.88 0.51 -9.39
C LYS A 45 26.92 -0.61 -9.80
N VAL A 46 26.85 -0.88 -11.08
CA VAL A 46 26.12 -2.01 -11.67
C VAL A 46 27.08 -2.85 -12.48
N LYS A 47 27.02 -4.16 -12.35
CA LYS A 47 27.86 -5.14 -13.05
C LYS A 47 26.97 -6.28 -13.56
N ASP A 48 27.04 -6.56 -14.84
CA ASP A 48 26.43 -7.73 -15.44
C ASP A 48 27.28 -8.98 -15.14
N LEU A 49 26.61 -10.09 -14.92
CA LEU A 49 27.21 -11.39 -14.72
C LEU A 49 27.00 -12.28 -15.95
N ASP A 50 27.91 -13.23 -16.17
CA ASP A 50 27.72 -14.28 -17.19
C ASP A 50 26.68 -15.35 -16.76
N GLU A 51 26.07 -15.15 -15.60
CA GLU A 51 25.04 -16.02 -15.04
C GLU A 51 23.73 -15.89 -15.82
N VAL A 52 23.19 -17.02 -16.22
CA VAL A 52 21.89 -17.12 -16.88
C VAL A 52 21.01 -18.06 -16.07
N ASN A 53 19.80 -17.63 -15.74
CA ASN A 53 18.87 -18.40 -14.91
C ASN A 53 17.45 -18.34 -15.47
N SER A 54 16.70 -19.43 -15.32
CA SER A 54 15.28 -19.48 -15.66
C SER A 54 14.37 -19.07 -14.50
N LEU A 55 14.90 -18.88 -13.32
CA LEU A 55 14.18 -18.60 -12.06
C LEU A 55 13.03 -19.59 -11.77
N GLY A 56 13.19 -20.83 -12.24
CA GLY A 56 12.16 -21.89 -12.11
C GLY A 56 11.00 -21.78 -13.08
N TRP A 57 11.05 -20.90 -14.06
CA TRP A 57 10.01 -20.77 -15.09
C TRP A 57 10.24 -21.73 -16.24
N SER A 58 9.89 -22.99 -16.04
CA SER A 58 10.04 -24.04 -17.03
C SER A 58 9.12 -23.91 -18.26
N SER A 59 8.11 -23.05 -18.20
CA SER A 59 7.15 -22.79 -19.29
C SER A 59 7.55 -21.67 -20.24
N LEU A 60 8.64 -20.94 -19.96
CA LEU A 60 9.13 -19.90 -20.85
C LEU A 60 9.86 -20.51 -22.06
N PRO A 61 9.71 -19.91 -23.25
CA PRO A 61 10.55 -20.26 -24.37
C PRO A 61 12.03 -20.15 -24.03
N ALA A 62 12.89 -21.01 -24.56
CA ALA A 62 14.32 -21.00 -24.33
C ALA A 62 15.01 -19.65 -24.70
N THR A 63 14.32 -18.79 -25.43
CA THR A 63 14.73 -17.42 -25.78
C THR A 63 14.59 -16.43 -24.63
N PHE A 64 13.78 -16.75 -23.61
CA PHE A 64 13.65 -15.94 -22.39
C PHE A 64 14.69 -16.39 -21.37
N GLN A 65 15.72 -15.59 -21.24
CA GLN A 65 16.79 -15.81 -20.27
C GLN A 65 16.90 -14.59 -19.39
N PHE A 66 17.13 -14.85 -18.12
CA PHE A 66 17.36 -13.79 -17.12
C PHE A 66 18.86 -13.77 -16.80
N HIS A 67 19.48 -12.62 -16.96
CA HIS A 67 20.89 -12.45 -16.67
C HIS A 67 21.07 -11.91 -15.26
N GLY A 68 22.01 -12.51 -14.54
CA GLY A 68 22.40 -12.05 -13.23
C GLY A 68 23.03 -10.65 -13.28
N VAL A 69 22.70 -9.84 -12.30
CA VAL A 69 23.24 -8.48 -12.13
C VAL A 69 23.67 -8.30 -10.68
N GLU A 70 24.82 -7.72 -10.47
CA GLU A 70 25.25 -7.23 -9.17
C GLU A 70 25.20 -5.70 -9.13
N THR A 71 24.38 -5.16 -8.22
CA THR A 71 24.37 -3.73 -7.93
C THR A 71 24.99 -3.45 -6.58
N THR A 72 26.05 -2.65 -6.56
CA THR A 72 26.69 -2.21 -5.31
C THR A 72 25.95 -0.98 -4.79
N PHE A 73 25.54 -1.04 -3.52
CA PHE A 73 24.93 0.07 -2.81
C PHE A 73 25.87 0.64 -1.77
N LYS A 74 25.94 1.96 -1.67
CA LYS A 74 26.51 2.67 -0.54
C LYS A 74 25.41 2.79 0.52
N VAL A 75 25.64 2.18 1.69
CA VAL A 75 24.69 2.19 2.81
C VAL A 75 24.76 3.54 3.52
N SER A 76 23.61 4.16 3.71
CA SER A 76 23.45 5.40 4.50
C SER A 76 22.86 5.13 5.87
N GLU A 77 22.00 4.11 6.00
CA GLU A 77 21.38 3.73 7.26
C GLU A 77 21.21 2.20 7.37
N VAL A 78 21.32 1.66 8.58
CA VAL A 78 21.09 0.23 8.88
C VAL A 78 19.92 0.13 9.85
N LEU A 79 18.84 -0.53 9.40
CA LEU A 79 17.61 -0.72 10.19
C LEU A 79 17.55 -2.10 10.85
N LYS A 80 18.19 -3.11 10.24
CA LYS A 80 18.30 -4.48 10.78
C LYS A 80 19.59 -5.14 10.30
N GLY A 81 20.19 -5.97 11.14
CA GLY A 81 21.39 -6.74 10.81
C GLY A 81 22.68 -5.93 10.96
N THR A 82 23.78 -6.51 10.47
CA THR A 82 25.10 -5.88 10.53
C THR A 82 25.84 -6.17 9.22
N PRO A 83 25.92 -5.23 8.30
CA PRO A 83 26.68 -5.41 7.07
C PRO A 83 28.17 -5.41 7.35
N ALA A 84 28.96 -6.14 6.55
CA ALA A 84 30.40 -6.24 6.73
C ALA A 84 31.16 -4.92 6.43
N SER A 85 30.53 -4.01 5.68
CA SER A 85 31.09 -2.70 5.33
C SER A 85 29.95 -1.70 5.04
N ASN A 86 30.32 -0.44 4.76
CA ASN A 86 29.36 0.57 4.30
C ASN A 86 28.94 0.40 2.84
N GLN A 87 29.35 -0.67 2.19
CA GLN A 87 28.90 -1.06 0.86
C GLN A 87 28.42 -2.51 0.89
N ILE A 88 27.31 -2.78 0.23
CA ILE A 88 26.75 -4.11 0.05
C ILE A 88 26.54 -4.40 -1.42
N VAL A 89 26.47 -5.67 -1.80
CA VAL A 89 26.18 -6.11 -3.16
C VAL A 89 24.81 -6.76 -3.19
N LEU A 90 23.88 -6.20 -3.95
CA LEU A 90 22.60 -6.81 -4.27
C LEU A 90 22.75 -7.64 -5.54
N HIS A 91 22.50 -8.95 -5.44
CA HIS A 91 22.36 -9.85 -6.57
C HIS A 91 20.87 -9.91 -6.98
N HIS A 92 20.60 -9.58 -8.22
CA HIS A 92 19.27 -9.63 -8.82
C HIS A 92 19.37 -10.01 -10.29
N TYR A 93 18.25 -10.08 -11.00
CA TYR A 93 18.20 -10.43 -12.41
C TYR A 93 17.56 -9.33 -13.24
N ARG A 94 17.88 -9.34 -14.54
CA ARG A 94 17.21 -8.54 -15.56
C ARG A 94 16.85 -9.40 -16.76
N GLU A 95 15.88 -8.95 -17.51
CA GLU A 95 15.49 -9.58 -18.78
C GLU A 95 16.44 -9.14 -19.90
N THR A 96 16.82 -10.08 -20.78
CA THR A 96 17.68 -9.78 -21.94
C THR A 96 16.91 -9.65 -23.24
N ALA A 97 15.72 -10.21 -23.34
CA ALA A 97 14.91 -10.14 -24.54
C ALA A 97 13.99 -8.92 -24.51
N ARG A 98 13.99 -8.14 -25.61
CA ARG A 98 12.98 -7.10 -25.83
C ARG A 98 11.62 -7.77 -26.11
N GLY A 99 10.85 -8.03 -25.10
CA GLY A 99 9.50 -8.55 -25.23
C GLY A 99 8.88 -8.68 -23.84
N SER A 100 7.77 -8.02 -23.57
CA SER A 100 7.09 -8.21 -22.32
C SER A 100 6.41 -9.59 -22.32
N VAL A 101 6.71 -10.40 -21.32
CA VAL A 101 5.95 -11.62 -21.03
C VAL A 101 4.69 -11.20 -20.27
N PRO A 102 3.49 -11.44 -20.81
CA PRO A 102 2.27 -11.19 -20.05
C PRO A 102 2.34 -11.93 -18.70
N ASN A 103 2.13 -11.19 -17.61
CA ASN A 103 2.32 -11.70 -16.23
C ASN A 103 3.74 -12.20 -15.92
N GLY A 104 4.76 -11.65 -16.59
CA GLY A 104 6.17 -11.93 -16.33
C GLY A 104 6.66 -11.41 -14.98
N PRO A 105 7.95 -11.68 -14.65
CA PRO A 105 8.62 -11.09 -13.50
C PRO A 105 8.63 -9.56 -13.59
N ASP A 106 8.58 -8.90 -12.43
CA ASP A 106 8.77 -7.45 -12.32
C ASP A 106 10.17 -7.17 -11.79
N PHE A 107 11.13 -7.02 -12.71
CA PHE A 107 12.52 -6.79 -12.38
C PHE A 107 12.78 -5.31 -12.07
N VAL A 108 13.78 -5.07 -11.22
CA VAL A 108 14.29 -3.74 -10.92
C VAL A 108 15.56 -3.47 -11.69
N GLU A 109 15.69 -2.24 -12.18
CA GLU A 109 16.90 -1.77 -12.84
C GLU A 109 17.46 -0.56 -12.09
N PHE A 110 18.77 -0.53 -11.94
CA PHE A 110 19.49 0.57 -11.33
C PHE A 110 20.47 1.17 -12.33
N SER A 111 20.68 2.47 -12.23
CA SER A 111 21.68 3.18 -13.01
C SER A 111 22.83 3.66 -12.12
N PRO A 112 24.11 3.56 -12.55
CA PRO A 112 25.26 4.02 -11.74
C PRO A 112 25.25 5.51 -11.39
N GLY A 113 24.39 6.30 -12.05
CA GLY A 113 24.22 7.73 -11.79
C GLY A 113 22.93 8.05 -11.01
N ASP A 114 22.21 7.05 -10.56
CA ASP A 114 21.00 7.24 -9.78
C ASP A 114 21.33 7.82 -8.39
N THR A 115 20.77 8.98 -8.09
CA THR A 115 20.95 9.65 -6.78
C THR A 115 19.89 9.29 -5.78
N ASN A 116 18.90 8.46 -6.16
CA ASN A 116 17.86 8.02 -5.26
C ASN A 116 18.40 7.04 -4.23
N GLU A 117 17.88 7.14 -3.03
CA GLU A 117 18.08 6.12 -2.01
C GLU A 117 16.93 5.10 -2.06
N TYR A 118 17.22 3.88 -1.63
CA TYR A 118 16.28 2.77 -1.60
C TYR A 118 16.30 2.08 -0.24
N LEU A 119 15.14 1.76 0.30
CA LEU A 119 14.98 0.85 1.42
C LEU A 119 15.03 -0.59 0.88
N LEU A 120 15.99 -1.35 1.34
CA LEU A 120 16.32 -2.69 0.85
C LEU A 120 16.07 -3.73 1.94
N TYR A 121 15.15 -4.66 1.68
CA TYR A 121 14.88 -5.84 2.51
C TYR A 121 15.61 -7.04 1.90
N LEU A 122 16.63 -7.56 2.58
CA LEU A 122 17.65 -8.43 1.98
C LEU A 122 17.83 -9.72 2.77
N LYS A 123 18.09 -10.81 2.05
CA LYS A 123 18.59 -12.09 2.56
C LYS A 123 20.04 -12.28 2.18
N ASN A 124 20.79 -12.97 3.04
CA ASN A 124 22.18 -13.32 2.77
C ASN A 124 22.25 -14.30 1.57
N ASP A 125 23.09 -14.00 0.60
CA ASP A 125 23.35 -14.79 -0.62
C ASP A 125 24.86 -15.05 -0.81
N GLY A 126 25.67 -14.85 0.21
CA GLY A 126 27.10 -15.04 0.21
C GLY A 126 27.82 -13.98 1.04
N THR A 127 29.15 -13.94 0.92
CA THR A 127 29.96 -12.96 1.65
C THR A 127 29.72 -11.57 1.13
N ASN A 128 29.07 -10.71 1.94
CA ASN A 128 28.70 -9.33 1.61
C ASN A 128 27.81 -9.21 0.34
N ARG A 129 27.17 -10.31 -0.04
CA ARG A 129 26.24 -10.42 -1.18
C ARG A 129 24.88 -10.81 -0.66
N TYR A 130 23.86 -10.17 -1.19
CA TYR A 130 22.49 -10.27 -0.73
C TYR A 130 21.53 -10.43 -1.90
N ALA A 131 20.39 -11.06 -1.65
CA ALA A 131 19.26 -11.21 -2.57
C ALA A 131 18.02 -10.52 -2.01
N PRO A 132 17.03 -10.13 -2.83
CA PRO A 132 15.75 -9.59 -2.37
C PRO A 132 15.01 -10.56 -1.46
N ALA A 133 14.50 -10.10 -0.31
CA ALA A 133 13.83 -10.97 0.68
C ALA A 133 12.54 -11.60 0.15
N ALA A 134 11.81 -10.91 -0.74
CA ALA A 134 10.61 -11.43 -1.39
C ALA A 134 10.91 -12.40 -2.54
N GLY A 135 12.19 -12.56 -2.92
CA GLY A 135 12.65 -13.42 -4.00
C GLY A 135 13.03 -12.68 -5.28
N GLN A 136 13.58 -13.43 -6.23
CA GLN A 136 14.16 -12.88 -7.47
C GLN A 136 13.14 -12.60 -8.58
N ILE A 137 11.92 -13.10 -8.46
CA ILE A 137 10.89 -12.93 -9.51
C ILE A 137 10.26 -11.53 -9.45
N ASP A 138 10.03 -11.00 -8.24
CA ASP A 138 9.47 -9.67 -8.02
C ASP A 138 10.33 -8.89 -7.00
N PRO A 139 11.58 -8.59 -7.34
CA PRO A 139 12.51 -7.92 -6.43
C PRO A 139 12.01 -6.54 -5.96
N GLY A 140 11.19 -5.85 -6.76
CA GLY A 140 10.56 -4.58 -6.40
C GLY A 140 9.72 -4.63 -5.11
N LEU A 141 9.21 -5.81 -4.72
CA LEU A 141 8.52 -5.97 -3.43
C LEU A 141 9.46 -5.77 -2.23
N SER A 142 10.77 -6.06 -2.39
CA SER A 142 11.81 -5.91 -1.36
C SER A 142 12.60 -4.61 -1.47
N ILE A 143 12.35 -3.81 -2.50
CA ILE A 143 13.13 -2.61 -2.84
C ILE A 143 12.14 -1.47 -2.98
N LYS A 144 12.15 -0.57 -2.03
CA LYS A 144 11.15 0.50 -1.92
C LYS A 144 11.84 1.87 -1.86
N PRO A 145 11.14 2.95 -2.16
CA PRO A 145 11.60 4.26 -1.73
C PRO A 145 11.87 4.23 -0.21
N PRO A 146 12.92 4.89 0.29
CA PRO A 146 13.14 4.95 1.73
C PRO A 146 11.92 5.58 2.40
N PRO A 147 11.61 5.21 3.63
CA PRO A 147 10.60 5.93 4.38
C PRO A 147 11.04 7.40 4.39
N THR A 148 10.24 8.23 3.79
CA THR A 148 10.51 9.65 3.78
C THR A 148 10.40 10.16 5.22
N ASN A 149 11.54 10.18 5.93
CA ASN A 149 11.70 11.03 7.11
C ASN A 149 11.76 12.50 6.65
N SER A 150 10.88 12.84 5.71
CA SER A 150 10.81 14.20 5.23
C SER A 150 10.16 15.04 6.33
N VAL A 151 10.59 16.27 6.41
CA VAL A 151 9.90 17.32 7.17
C VAL A 151 8.40 17.34 6.87
N ALA A 152 7.99 16.80 5.69
CA ALA A 152 6.63 16.53 5.30
C ALA A 152 5.93 15.48 6.18
N ASP A 153 6.60 14.38 6.61
CA ASP A 153 5.99 13.35 7.45
C ASP A 153 5.72 13.85 8.88
N THR A 154 6.62 14.67 9.44
CA THR A 154 6.37 15.33 10.72
C THR A 154 5.21 16.31 10.62
N ASN A 155 5.06 16.98 9.47
CA ASN A 155 3.94 17.87 9.21
C ASN A 155 2.64 17.08 9.02
N LEU A 156 2.66 15.99 8.25
CA LEU A 156 1.50 15.11 8.05
C LEU A 156 1.06 14.45 9.36
N THR A 157 1.99 13.88 10.13
CA THR A 157 1.70 13.30 11.45
C THR A 157 1.09 14.34 12.39
N LYS A 158 1.61 15.58 12.38
CA LYS A 158 1.05 16.67 13.14
C LYS A 158 -0.36 17.03 12.65
N GLN A 159 -0.58 17.15 11.35
CA GLN A 159 -1.89 17.45 10.78
C GLN A 159 -2.92 16.37 11.13
N ILE A 160 -2.57 15.08 11.03
CA ILE A 160 -3.44 13.97 11.45
C ILE A 160 -3.73 14.06 12.95
N SER A 161 -2.72 14.32 13.77
CA SER A 161 -2.89 14.49 15.21
C SER A 161 -3.82 15.67 15.56
N ASP A 162 -3.64 16.80 14.89
CA ASP A 162 -4.47 18.00 15.08
C ASP A 162 -5.94 17.70 14.71
N VAL A 163 -6.20 16.98 13.59
CA VAL A 163 -7.54 16.54 13.18
C VAL A 163 -8.17 15.63 14.24
N LEU A 164 -7.43 14.63 14.72
CA LEU A 164 -7.93 13.70 15.73
C LEU A 164 -8.24 14.41 17.05
N ILE A 165 -7.38 15.36 17.47
CA ILE A 165 -7.60 16.19 18.67
C ILE A 165 -8.87 17.03 18.50
N GLU A 166 -9.10 17.59 17.31
CA GLU A 166 -10.29 18.39 17.04
C GLU A 166 -11.56 17.56 17.06
N CYS A 167 -11.54 16.39 16.42
CA CYS A 167 -12.65 15.43 16.47
C CYS A 167 -12.97 14.99 17.91
N GLN A 168 -11.96 14.77 18.73
CA GLN A 168 -12.11 14.34 20.14
C GLN A 168 -12.62 15.42 21.10
N LYS A 169 -12.73 16.68 20.65
CA LYS A 169 -13.37 17.73 21.46
C LYS A 169 -14.88 17.49 21.59
N ILE A 170 -15.50 16.83 20.63
CA ILE A 170 -16.92 16.49 20.66
C ILE A 170 -17.12 15.25 21.52
N LYS A 171 -18.04 15.37 22.49
CA LYS A 171 -18.28 14.34 23.52
C LYS A 171 -19.78 14.14 23.77
N PRO A 172 -20.17 12.98 24.32
CA PRO A 172 -21.50 12.82 24.87
C PRO A 172 -21.86 13.95 25.86
N GLY A 173 -23.10 14.39 25.79
CA GLY A 173 -23.64 15.54 26.55
C GLY A 173 -23.58 16.88 25.81
N MET A 174 -22.83 16.99 24.74
CA MET A 174 -22.84 18.17 23.86
C MET A 174 -24.03 18.14 22.91
N THR A 175 -24.36 19.33 22.36
CA THR A 175 -25.49 19.48 21.46
C THR A 175 -25.13 19.18 20.01
N ARG A 176 -26.15 18.89 19.17
CA ARG A 176 -26.01 18.77 17.70
C ARG A 176 -25.42 20.06 17.11
N ALA A 177 -25.81 21.23 17.61
CA ALA A 177 -25.26 22.50 17.15
C ALA A 177 -23.75 22.63 17.40
N GLU A 178 -23.25 22.08 18.50
CA GLU A 178 -21.81 22.06 18.80
C GLU A 178 -21.08 21.05 17.89
N LEU A 179 -21.65 19.87 17.65
CA LEU A 179 -21.12 18.88 16.70
C LEU A 179 -20.96 19.50 15.31
N LEU A 180 -21.97 20.21 14.82
CA LEU A 180 -21.98 20.80 13.49
C LEU A 180 -20.96 21.94 13.28
N LYS A 181 -20.29 22.41 14.32
CA LYS A 181 -19.13 23.32 14.19
C LYS A 181 -17.90 22.59 13.64
N VAL A 182 -17.74 21.33 14.01
CA VAL A 182 -16.56 20.50 13.67
C VAL A 182 -16.87 19.57 12.51
N PHE A 183 -18.06 19.01 12.46
CA PHE A 183 -18.52 18.04 11.50
C PHE A 183 -19.62 18.62 10.57
N THR A 184 -19.89 17.92 9.49
CA THR A 184 -21.05 18.10 8.63
C THR A 184 -21.78 16.78 8.47
N THR A 185 -23.05 16.82 8.05
CA THR A 185 -23.82 15.61 7.77
C THR A 185 -23.26 14.89 6.55
N GLU A 186 -23.19 13.56 6.61
CA GLU A 186 -22.97 12.74 5.42
C GLU A 186 -24.30 12.41 4.74
N GLY A 187 -24.25 12.21 3.40
CA GLY A 187 -25.36 11.63 2.64
C GLY A 187 -25.65 10.19 3.05
N GLY A 188 -26.76 9.63 2.57
CA GLY A 188 -27.16 8.25 2.81
C GLY A 188 -28.23 8.07 3.88
N PHE A 189 -28.46 6.80 4.29
CA PHE A 189 -29.50 6.46 5.25
C PHE A 189 -29.17 6.98 6.65
N SER A 190 -30.04 7.84 7.17
CA SER A 190 -29.92 8.39 8.51
C SER A 190 -31.29 8.51 9.17
N THR A 191 -31.29 8.53 10.48
CA THR A 191 -32.47 8.87 11.30
C THR A 191 -32.15 10.09 12.15
N PRO A 192 -33.14 10.81 12.66
CA PRO A 192 -32.87 11.91 13.60
C PRO A 192 -32.05 11.49 14.83
N ALA A 193 -32.22 10.21 15.25
CA ALA A 193 -31.55 9.64 16.43
C ALA A 193 -30.16 9.07 16.16
N HIS A 194 -29.85 8.72 14.90
CA HIS A 194 -28.56 8.10 14.55
C HIS A 194 -28.12 8.57 13.17
N ARG A 195 -26.88 9.10 13.08
CA ARG A 195 -26.33 9.56 11.81
C ARG A 195 -24.80 9.54 11.80
N THR A 196 -24.25 9.27 10.62
CA THR A 196 -22.82 9.47 10.34
C THR A 196 -22.56 10.94 10.00
N PHE A 197 -21.49 11.47 10.56
CA PHE A 197 -20.99 12.81 10.31
C PHE A 197 -19.56 12.77 9.78
N VAL A 198 -19.24 13.74 8.94
CA VAL A 198 -17.95 13.88 8.26
C VAL A 198 -17.22 15.09 8.81
N TYR A 199 -15.95 14.95 9.12
CA TYR A 199 -15.12 16.08 9.53
C TYR A 199 -15.01 17.13 8.42
N ARG A 200 -15.25 18.39 8.74
CA ARG A 200 -15.31 19.48 7.74
C ARG A 200 -14.01 19.68 6.96
N GLY A 201 -12.87 19.38 7.57
CA GLY A 201 -11.54 19.53 6.96
C GLY A 201 -11.08 18.33 6.15
N CYS A 202 -11.77 17.16 6.25
CA CYS A 202 -11.40 15.95 5.52
C CYS A 202 -12.62 15.02 5.38
N PRO A 203 -13.15 14.83 4.15
CA PRO A 203 -14.38 14.05 3.92
C PRO A 203 -14.24 12.55 4.17
N TYR A 204 -13.02 12.06 4.41
CA TYR A 204 -12.74 10.66 4.72
C TYR A 204 -12.72 10.37 6.23
N VAL A 205 -12.71 11.38 7.09
CA VAL A 205 -12.74 11.21 8.55
C VAL A 205 -14.18 11.32 9.02
N LYS A 206 -14.69 10.25 9.61
CA LYS A 206 -16.10 10.11 10.00
C LYS A 206 -16.26 9.74 11.47
N VAL A 207 -17.45 10.02 11.98
CA VAL A 207 -17.95 9.56 13.30
C VAL A 207 -19.42 9.19 13.17
N ASP A 208 -19.84 8.14 13.89
CA ASP A 208 -21.25 7.80 14.06
C ASP A 208 -21.73 8.39 15.37
N VAL A 209 -22.86 9.04 15.34
CA VAL A 209 -23.41 9.77 16.48
C VAL A 209 -24.85 9.36 16.76
N ASP A 210 -25.11 9.02 18.00
CA ASP A 210 -26.43 8.80 18.53
C ASP A 210 -26.90 10.03 19.30
N PHE A 211 -28.15 10.40 19.13
CA PHE A 211 -28.76 11.56 19.78
C PHE A 211 -29.96 11.17 20.64
N THR A 212 -30.21 11.99 21.64
CA THR A 212 -31.45 12.03 22.41
C THR A 212 -32.03 13.45 22.38
N THR A 213 -33.33 13.55 22.55
CA THR A 213 -33.96 14.88 22.68
C THR A 213 -33.52 15.56 23.96
N SER A 214 -33.46 16.88 23.94
CA SER A 214 -33.22 17.70 25.14
C SER A 214 -34.40 17.61 26.14
N ASP A 215 -35.59 17.25 25.69
CA ASP A 215 -36.76 16.97 26.53
C ASP A 215 -37.08 15.46 26.51
N PRO A 216 -36.89 14.72 27.62
CA PRO A 216 -37.16 13.27 27.69
C PRO A 216 -38.61 12.86 27.40
N LYS A 217 -39.54 13.79 27.39
CA LYS A 217 -40.95 13.56 27.08
C LYS A 217 -41.27 13.66 25.60
N GLN A 218 -40.37 14.21 24.79
CA GLN A 218 -40.56 14.33 23.35
C GLN A 218 -39.98 13.12 22.62
N LYS A 219 -40.73 12.65 21.61
CA LYS A 219 -40.17 11.67 20.65
C LYS A 219 -39.32 12.40 19.63
N MET A 220 -38.19 11.86 19.27
CA MET A 220 -37.33 12.39 18.23
C MET A 220 -37.97 12.11 16.86
N THR A 221 -38.65 13.08 16.30
CA THR A 221 -39.28 13.03 14.97
C THR A 221 -38.47 13.78 13.93
N ASP A 222 -37.76 14.83 14.35
CA ASP A 222 -36.94 15.70 13.51
C ASP A 222 -35.61 16.01 14.20
N GLU A 223 -34.64 16.41 13.41
CA GLU A 223 -33.33 16.85 13.89
C GLU A 223 -33.40 18.27 14.47
N GLN A 224 -33.06 18.46 15.74
CA GLN A 224 -33.02 19.75 16.38
C GLN A 224 -31.59 20.13 16.77
N PRO A 225 -31.20 21.41 16.64
CA PRO A 225 -29.88 21.89 17.09
C PRO A 225 -29.60 21.64 18.58
N THR A 226 -30.67 21.49 19.39
CA THR A 226 -30.63 21.25 20.83
C THR A 226 -30.57 19.76 21.20
N ASP A 227 -30.65 18.84 20.23
CA ASP A 227 -30.51 17.41 20.52
C ASP A 227 -29.15 17.12 21.17
N ILE A 228 -29.17 16.26 22.15
CA ILE A 228 -27.98 15.91 22.95
C ILE A 228 -27.34 14.65 22.41
N ILE A 229 -26.03 14.70 22.22
CA ILE A 229 -25.20 13.53 21.87
C ILE A 229 -25.25 12.54 23.04
N SER A 230 -25.84 11.37 22.80
CA SER A 230 -25.85 10.26 23.79
C SER A 230 -24.63 9.37 23.64
N ASN A 231 -24.16 9.18 22.40
CA ASN A 231 -22.97 8.40 22.08
C ASN A 231 -22.29 8.95 20.83
N ILE A 232 -20.97 8.80 20.75
CA ILE A 232 -20.17 9.15 19.57
C ILE A 232 -19.06 8.10 19.41
N SER A 233 -18.88 7.58 18.19
CA SER A 233 -17.80 6.64 17.89
C SER A 233 -16.42 7.31 17.97
N LYS A 234 -15.36 6.51 18.00
CA LYS A 234 -14.02 7.02 17.66
C LYS A 234 -14.00 7.45 16.19
N PRO A 235 -13.24 8.49 15.83
CA PRO A 235 -13.02 8.82 14.43
C PRO A 235 -12.45 7.62 13.65
N TYR A 236 -12.98 7.38 12.47
CA TYR A 236 -12.54 6.33 11.56
C TYR A 236 -12.41 6.86 10.13
N LEU A 237 -11.73 6.11 9.26
CA LEU A 237 -11.56 6.44 7.85
C LEU A 237 -12.50 5.59 7.02
N ASP A 238 -13.26 6.24 6.13
CA ASP A 238 -14.12 5.58 5.16
C ASP A 238 -14.30 6.46 3.92
N TRP A 239 -14.74 5.84 2.81
CA TRP A 239 -14.98 6.55 1.55
C TRP A 239 -16.11 7.57 1.69
N SER A 240 -15.91 8.73 1.06
CA SER A 240 -16.96 9.73 0.98
C SER A 240 -18.12 9.20 0.13
N ILE A 241 -19.35 9.25 0.67
CA ILE A 241 -20.55 8.99 -0.09
C ILE A 241 -20.95 10.34 -0.71
N SER A 242 -20.83 10.44 -2.04
CA SER A 242 -21.39 11.56 -2.80
C SER A 242 -22.79 11.17 -3.25
N ASP A 243 -23.76 12.01 -2.92
CA ASP A 243 -25.13 11.95 -3.45
C ASP A 243 -25.16 12.33 -4.94
#